data_b7f28d80e32e56644f1f45f2a3c0de5f
#
_entry.id   b7f28d80e32e56644f1f45f2a3c0de5f
#
_cell.length_a   1.000
_cell.length_b   1.000
_cell.length_c   1.000
_cell.angle_alpha   90.00
_cell.angle_beta   90.00
_cell.angle_gamma   90.00
#
_symmetry.space_group_name_H-M   'P 1'
#
loop_
_entity.id
_entity.type
_entity.pdbx_description
1 polymer ?
#
loop_
_entity_poly.entity_id
_entity_poly.type
_entity_poly.pdbx_seq_one_letter_code
_entity_poly.pdbx_strand_id
1 'polypeptide(L)'
;LKEHGMEQLMREIEMPLVFVLSDMEQDGICIDANALKEYGQKLSVSIGELEQKIYEEAGETFNINSPKQLGVILFEKMQLPNGKKTKTGFSTSAEVLEKLAGDYPIVADILEYRKLSKLKSTYADGLSNFIDATGKIHTTFHQTITATGRLSSTDPNLQNIPIRIELGKMIRKVFHPMPGDLFVDSDYSQIELRLLAHMSGDEQLIEAFRENQDIHRSTASKVFHVPFDEVTDLQRRNAKAVNFGIVYGISAYGLSQDLNIGTKEAQGFIDSYFETYPKIKEFLDNTVAQAKEKGYTRTLFGRIRPIPELSSGNFID
;
A
#
# COMPACT_ATOMS: atom_id res chain seq x y z
N LEU A 1 25.46 17.31 -7.06
CA LEU A 1 24.54 17.34 -8.21
C LEU A 1 25.28 17.24 -9.53
N LYS A 2 26.28 18.10 -9.81
CA LYS A 2 27.09 18.09 -11.04
C LYS A 2 27.75 16.74 -11.28
N GLU A 3 28.45 16.21 -10.28
CA GLU A 3 29.18 14.94 -10.32
C GLU A 3 28.27 13.76 -10.75
N HIS A 4 27.01 13.80 -10.38
CA HIS A 4 26.03 12.75 -10.67
C HIS A 4 25.08 13.10 -11.82
N GLY A 5 25.25 14.24 -12.49
CA GLY A 5 24.41 14.67 -13.61
C GLY A 5 22.93 14.92 -13.22
N MET A 6 22.66 15.38 -12.00
CA MET A 6 21.30 15.64 -11.48
C MET A 6 20.93 17.13 -11.47
N GLU A 7 21.69 18.01 -12.14
CA GLU A 7 21.40 19.45 -12.14
C GLU A 7 20.11 19.77 -12.88
N GLN A 8 19.83 19.09 -13.99
CA GLN A 8 18.59 19.29 -14.73
C GLN A 8 17.39 18.85 -13.92
N LEU A 9 17.43 17.66 -13.28
CA LEU A 9 16.40 17.18 -12.38
C LEU A 9 16.10 18.22 -11.29
N MET A 10 17.14 18.74 -10.63
CA MET A 10 17.00 19.72 -9.56
C MET A 10 16.33 21.01 -10.05
N ARG A 11 16.78 21.54 -11.19
CA ARG A 11 16.31 22.82 -11.72
C ARG A 11 14.92 22.74 -12.34
N GLU A 12 14.59 21.64 -13.04
CA GLU A 12 13.38 21.54 -13.86
C GLU A 12 12.23 20.82 -13.15
N ILE A 13 12.52 20.02 -12.13
CA ILE A 13 11.52 19.23 -11.39
C ILE A 13 11.51 19.61 -9.92
N GLU A 14 12.62 19.42 -9.19
CA GLU A 14 12.60 19.53 -7.73
C GLU A 14 12.33 20.96 -7.24
N MET A 15 13.03 21.94 -7.82
CA MET A 15 12.88 23.34 -7.40
C MET A 15 11.52 23.96 -7.76
N PRO A 16 10.99 23.76 -8.99
CA PRO A 16 9.62 24.19 -9.30
C PRO A 16 8.56 23.55 -8.42
N LEU A 17 8.72 22.26 -8.07
CA LEU A 17 7.78 21.55 -7.20
C LEU A 17 7.69 22.16 -5.79
N VAL A 18 8.78 22.75 -5.26
CA VAL A 18 8.77 23.43 -3.94
C VAL A 18 7.68 24.51 -3.89
N PHE A 19 7.53 25.30 -4.93
CA PHE A 19 6.52 26.37 -4.97
C PHE A 19 5.10 25.79 -5.01
N VAL A 20 4.88 24.74 -5.82
CA VAL A 20 3.58 24.06 -5.88
C VAL A 20 3.20 23.45 -4.53
N LEU A 21 4.15 22.78 -3.85
CA LEU A 21 3.88 22.19 -2.55
C LEU A 21 3.65 23.26 -1.48
N SER A 22 4.40 24.37 -1.54
CA SER A 22 4.19 25.50 -0.62
C SER A 22 2.79 26.11 -0.76
N ASP A 23 2.32 26.29 -2.00
CA ASP A 23 0.96 26.78 -2.27
C ASP A 23 -0.10 25.79 -1.76
N MET A 24 0.08 24.49 -2.01
CA MET A 24 -0.83 23.45 -1.49
C MET A 24 -0.86 23.40 0.05
N GLU A 25 0.28 23.57 0.70
CA GLU A 25 0.37 23.63 2.17
C GLU A 25 -0.33 24.87 2.74
N GLN A 26 -0.20 26.02 2.06
CA GLN A 26 -0.86 27.26 2.47
C GLN A 26 -2.36 27.23 2.23
N ASP A 27 -2.79 26.71 1.07
CA ASP A 27 -4.22 26.60 0.74
C ASP A 27 -4.96 25.64 1.67
N GLY A 28 -4.34 24.51 2.01
CA GLY A 28 -4.95 23.47 2.82
C GLY A 28 -6.20 22.86 2.19
N ILE A 29 -6.93 22.05 2.96
CA ILE A 29 -8.16 21.41 2.53
C ILE A 29 -9.27 21.59 3.57
N CYS A 30 -10.47 21.95 3.14
CA CYS A 30 -11.60 22.13 4.03
C CYS A 30 -12.10 20.78 4.59
N ILE A 31 -12.49 20.80 5.87
CA ILE A 31 -13.02 19.63 6.56
C ILE A 31 -14.24 20.03 7.42
N ASP A 32 -15.29 19.20 7.35
CA ASP A 32 -16.45 19.35 8.22
C ASP A 32 -16.16 18.72 9.60
N ALA A 33 -15.88 19.57 10.60
CA ALA A 33 -15.58 19.16 11.96
C ALA A 33 -16.75 18.41 12.63
N ASN A 34 -18.01 18.74 12.28
CA ASN A 34 -19.18 18.08 12.83
C ASN A 34 -19.33 16.67 12.24
N ALA A 35 -19.21 16.53 10.92
CA ALA A 35 -19.22 15.24 10.26
C ALA A 35 -18.05 14.34 10.74
N LEU A 36 -16.88 14.92 10.99
CA LEU A 36 -15.73 14.20 11.59
C LEU A 36 -16.05 13.68 13.00
N LYS A 37 -16.67 14.52 13.84
CA LYS A 37 -17.10 14.14 15.19
C LYS A 37 -18.17 13.03 15.17
N GLU A 38 -19.17 13.15 14.30
CA GLU A 38 -20.19 12.11 14.12
C GLU A 38 -19.58 10.79 13.66
N TYR A 39 -18.61 10.85 12.74
CA TYR A 39 -17.85 9.68 12.31
C TYR A 39 -17.14 9.02 13.49
N GLY A 40 -16.44 9.81 14.33
CA GLY A 40 -15.76 9.33 15.53
C GLY A 40 -16.71 8.67 16.53
N GLN A 41 -17.94 9.22 16.70
CA GLN A 41 -18.98 8.64 17.56
C GLN A 41 -19.46 7.29 17.03
N LYS A 42 -19.70 7.16 15.72
CA LYS A 42 -20.08 5.87 15.11
C LYS A 42 -18.99 4.81 15.31
N LEU A 43 -17.73 5.18 15.12
CA LEU A 43 -16.62 4.27 15.41
C LEU A 43 -16.59 3.85 16.88
N SER A 44 -16.83 4.78 17.81
CA SER A 44 -16.84 4.48 19.25
C SER A 44 -17.91 3.45 19.63
N VAL A 45 -19.10 3.52 19.03
CA VAL A 45 -20.17 2.54 19.26
C VAL A 45 -19.71 1.15 18.78
N SER A 46 -19.25 1.04 17.53
CA SER A 46 -18.81 -0.25 16.97
C SER A 46 -17.62 -0.84 17.72
N ILE A 47 -16.66 0.00 18.16
CA ILE A 47 -15.54 -0.42 18.98
C ILE A 47 -16.01 -0.97 20.32
N GLY A 48 -16.96 -0.29 20.98
CA GLY A 48 -17.52 -0.76 22.26
C GLY A 48 -18.27 -2.07 22.15
N GLU A 49 -19.05 -2.28 21.08
CA GLU A 49 -19.75 -3.54 20.81
C GLU A 49 -18.75 -4.70 20.60
N LEU A 50 -17.67 -4.47 19.81
CA LEU A 50 -16.61 -5.45 19.60
C LEU A 50 -15.84 -5.75 20.88
N GLU A 51 -15.53 -4.72 21.67
CA GLU A 51 -14.84 -4.89 22.95
C GLU A 51 -15.63 -5.78 23.90
N GLN A 52 -16.92 -5.54 24.05
CA GLN A 52 -17.80 -6.35 24.87
C GLN A 52 -17.84 -7.80 24.37
N LYS A 53 -17.99 -8.01 23.08
CA LYS A 53 -18.03 -9.33 22.47
C LYS A 53 -16.70 -10.10 22.69
N ILE A 54 -15.56 -9.42 22.51
CA ILE A 54 -14.22 -10.02 22.75
C ILE A 54 -14.07 -10.43 24.22
N TYR A 55 -14.54 -9.62 25.17
CA TYR A 55 -14.48 -9.97 26.60
C TYR A 55 -15.39 -11.15 26.96
N GLU A 56 -16.57 -11.24 26.37
CA GLU A 56 -17.48 -12.39 26.53
C GLU A 56 -16.85 -13.68 26.00
N GLU A 57 -16.24 -13.64 24.79
CA GLU A 57 -15.57 -14.79 24.21
C GLU A 57 -14.30 -15.19 24.97
N ALA A 58 -13.55 -14.22 25.52
CA ALA A 58 -12.36 -14.47 26.32
C ALA A 58 -12.69 -14.92 27.76
N GLY A 59 -13.89 -14.68 28.25
CA GLY A 59 -14.32 -14.93 29.63
C GLY A 59 -13.73 -13.97 30.67
N GLU A 60 -13.02 -12.93 30.26
CA GLU A 60 -12.43 -11.91 31.12
C GLU A 60 -12.13 -10.60 30.38
N THR A 61 -11.98 -9.53 31.15
CA THR A 61 -11.58 -8.21 30.61
C THR A 61 -10.06 -8.08 30.59
N PHE A 62 -9.52 -7.49 29.54
CA PHE A 62 -8.09 -7.25 29.37
C PHE A 62 -7.86 -6.09 28.39
N ASN A 63 -6.64 -5.56 28.30
CA ASN A 63 -6.32 -4.54 27.30
C ASN A 63 -6.06 -5.20 25.94
N ILE A 64 -7.05 -5.13 25.02
CA ILE A 64 -6.99 -5.68 23.65
C ILE A 64 -5.86 -5.05 22.84
N ASN A 65 -5.51 -3.79 23.12
CA ASN A 65 -4.41 -3.08 22.45
C ASN A 65 -3.04 -3.44 23.03
N SER A 66 -2.96 -4.23 24.12
CA SER A 66 -1.70 -4.73 24.65
C SER A 66 -1.30 -6.04 23.99
N PRO A 67 -0.26 -6.09 23.13
CA PRO A 67 0.17 -7.35 22.51
C PRO A 67 0.50 -8.44 23.52
N LYS A 68 1.04 -8.04 24.69
CA LYS A 68 1.40 -8.96 25.77
C LYS A 68 0.17 -9.62 26.39
N GLN A 69 -0.84 -8.82 26.79
CA GLN A 69 -2.07 -9.35 27.40
C GLN A 69 -2.85 -10.19 26.38
N LEU A 70 -3.01 -9.68 25.16
CA LEU A 70 -3.68 -10.40 24.10
C LEU A 70 -2.99 -11.73 23.78
N GLY A 71 -1.67 -11.77 23.75
CA GLY A 71 -0.91 -13.00 23.52
C GLY A 71 -1.15 -14.05 24.61
N VAL A 72 -1.25 -13.64 25.88
CA VAL A 72 -1.59 -14.51 27.00
C VAL A 72 -3.01 -15.07 26.86
N ILE A 73 -3.98 -14.21 26.55
CA ILE A 73 -5.39 -14.63 26.34
C ILE A 73 -5.47 -15.67 25.23
N LEU A 74 -4.99 -15.34 24.03
CA LEU A 74 -5.17 -16.20 22.86
C LEU A 74 -4.37 -17.50 22.93
N PHE A 75 -3.09 -17.44 23.34
CA PHE A 75 -2.16 -18.56 23.18
C PHE A 75 -1.88 -19.33 24.47
N GLU A 76 -2.08 -18.74 25.66
CA GLU A 76 -1.91 -19.44 26.92
C GLU A 76 -3.24 -19.92 27.52
N LYS A 77 -4.25 -19.02 27.60
CA LYS A 77 -5.53 -19.36 28.22
C LYS A 77 -6.48 -20.06 27.25
N MET A 78 -6.70 -19.52 26.07
CA MET A 78 -7.56 -20.14 25.06
C MET A 78 -6.85 -21.24 24.25
N GLN A 79 -5.51 -21.34 24.35
CA GLN A 79 -4.68 -22.35 23.70
C GLN A 79 -4.85 -22.43 22.17
N LEU A 80 -5.00 -21.26 21.51
CA LEU A 80 -5.08 -21.23 20.06
C LEU A 80 -3.78 -21.77 19.44
N PRO A 81 -3.85 -22.48 18.29
CA PRO A 81 -2.66 -23.03 17.63
C PRO A 81 -1.77 -21.94 17.02
N ASN A 82 -0.59 -22.34 16.57
CA ASN A 82 0.35 -21.49 15.80
C ASN A 82 0.86 -20.23 16.50
N GLY A 83 0.81 -20.15 17.82
CA GLY A 83 1.38 -19.04 18.59
C GLY A 83 2.88 -18.91 18.37
N LYS A 84 3.31 -17.86 17.63
CA LYS A 84 4.72 -17.57 17.39
C LYS A 84 5.32 -16.86 18.61
N LYS A 85 6.20 -17.53 19.34
CA LYS A 85 6.91 -16.93 20.48
C LYS A 85 7.94 -15.89 20.00
N THR A 86 8.01 -14.79 20.71
CA THR A 86 9.01 -13.73 20.55
C THR A 86 9.78 -13.56 21.87
N LYS A 87 10.78 -12.69 21.89
CA LYS A 87 11.54 -12.40 23.14
C LYS A 87 10.66 -11.83 24.27
N THR A 88 9.52 -11.21 23.92
CA THR A 88 8.64 -10.50 24.87
C THR A 88 7.27 -11.15 25.07
N GLY A 89 7.05 -12.36 24.53
CA GLY A 89 5.78 -13.09 24.59
C GLY A 89 5.35 -13.63 23.23
N PHE A 90 4.06 -13.80 23.00
CA PHE A 90 3.53 -14.25 21.72
C PHE A 90 3.35 -13.09 20.74
N SER A 91 3.63 -13.33 19.47
CA SER A 91 3.32 -12.38 18.41
C SER A 91 1.81 -12.33 18.19
N THR A 92 1.27 -11.10 18.22
CA THR A 92 -0.12 -10.80 17.86
C THR A 92 -0.17 -9.86 16.65
N SER A 93 0.82 -9.99 15.74
CA SER A 93 0.82 -9.23 14.47
C SER A 93 -0.37 -9.63 13.59
N ALA A 94 -0.80 -8.72 12.71
CA ALA A 94 -1.89 -9.01 11.77
C ALA A 94 -1.65 -10.31 11.00
N GLU A 95 -0.43 -10.53 10.48
CA GLU A 95 -0.05 -11.75 9.75
C GLU A 95 -0.31 -13.05 10.55
N VAL A 96 -0.07 -13.03 11.87
CA VAL A 96 -0.30 -14.21 12.73
C VAL A 96 -1.79 -14.40 12.97
N LEU A 97 -2.51 -13.30 13.24
CA LEU A 97 -3.93 -13.34 13.56
C LEU A 97 -4.80 -13.65 12.33
N GLU A 98 -4.48 -13.11 11.17
CA GLU A 98 -5.21 -13.37 9.92
C GLU A 98 -5.27 -14.86 9.56
N LYS A 99 -4.21 -15.63 9.87
CA LYS A 99 -4.18 -17.07 9.66
C LYS A 99 -5.15 -17.86 10.56
N LEU A 100 -5.59 -17.25 11.65
CA LEU A 100 -6.50 -17.85 12.64
C LEU A 100 -7.93 -17.31 12.54
N ALA A 101 -8.12 -16.16 11.88
CA ALA A 101 -9.41 -15.47 11.85
C ALA A 101 -10.54 -16.27 11.21
N GLY A 102 -10.22 -17.18 10.27
CA GLY A 102 -11.22 -18.05 9.63
C GLY A 102 -11.79 -19.12 10.56
N ASP A 103 -11.00 -19.58 11.53
CA ASP A 103 -11.36 -20.68 12.43
C ASP A 103 -11.80 -20.19 13.82
N TYR A 104 -11.42 -18.98 14.21
CA TYR A 104 -11.64 -18.43 15.56
C TYR A 104 -12.31 -17.05 15.50
N PRO A 105 -13.62 -16.96 15.80
CA PRO A 105 -14.38 -15.70 15.76
C PRO A 105 -13.75 -14.57 16.57
N ILE A 106 -13.28 -14.84 17.80
CA ILE A 106 -12.60 -13.86 18.64
C ILE A 106 -11.41 -13.19 17.91
N VAL A 107 -10.67 -13.94 17.08
CA VAL A 107 -9.53 -13.40 16.35
C VAL A 107 -9.99 -12.45 15.23
N ALA A 108 -11.07 -12.78 14.55
CA ALA A 108 -11.67 -11.91 13.56
C ALA A 108 -12.17 -10.59 14.20
N ASP A 109 -12.84 -10.70 15.36
CA ASP A 109 -13.33 -9.54 16.10
C ASP A 109 -12.17 -8.66 16.62
N ILE A 110 -11.08 -9.24 17.09
CA ILE A 110 -9.86 -8.50 17.50
C ILE A 110 -9.23 -7.77 16.31
N LEU A 111 -9.15 -8.38 15.14
CA LEU A 111 -8.64 -7.72 13.93
C LEU A 111 -9.52 -6.54 13.54
N GLU A 112 -10.85 -6.69 13.57
CA GLU A 112 -11.78 -5.61 13.27
C GLU A 112 -11.71 -4.52 14.34
N TYR A 113 -11.69 -4.85 15.63
CA TYR A 113 -11.49 -3.91 16.74
C TYR A 113 -10.21 -3.06 16.54
N ARG A 114 -9.08 -3.68 16.23
CA ARG A 114 -7.82 -2.97 15.98
C ARG A 114 -7.91 -2.03 14.79
N LYS A 115 -8.57 -2.47 13.73
CA LYS A 115 -8.78 -1.69 12.51
C LYS A 115 -9.65 -0.46 12.80
N LEU A 116 -10.77 -0.62 13.49
CA LEU A 116 -11.64 0.50 13.86
C LEU A 116 -10.99 1.44 14.88
N SER A 117 -10.28 0.92 15.87
CA SER A 117 -9.52 1.71 16.84
C SER A 117 -8.44 2.55 16.16
N LYS A 118 -7.74 2.00 15.16
CA LYS A 118 -6.76 2.75 14.37
C LYS A 118 -7.43 3.83 13.52
N LEU A 119 -8.58 3.53 12.90
CA LEU A 119 -9.35 4.53 12.14
C LEU A 119 -9.76 5.69 13.05
N LYS A 120 -10.27 5.38 14.23
CA LYS A 120 -10.69 6.39 15.20
C LYS A 120 -9.51 7.24 15.66
N SER A 121 -8.47 6.63 16.17
CA SER A 121 -7.33 7.37 16.75
C SER A 121 -6.56 8.18 15.70
N THR A 122 -6.36 7.63 14.49
CA THR A 122 -5.56 8.30 13.45
C THR A 122 -6.35 9.37 12.72
N TYR A 123 -7.62 9.08 12.39
CA TYR A 123 -8.40 9.98 11.52
C TYR A 123 -9.46 10.75 12.28
N ALA A 124 -10.38 10.11 13.03
CA ALA A 124 -11.45 10.84 13.70
C ALA A 124 -10.90 11.78 14.78
N ASP A 125 -10.11 11.25 15.70
CA ASP A 125 -9.53 12.04 16.79
C ASP A 125 -8.28 12.79 16.32
N GLY A 126 -7.44 12.14 15.52
CA GLY A 126 -6.17 12.69 15.04
C GLY A 126 -6.35 13.94 14.19
N LEU A 127 -7.21 13.89 13.15
CA LEU A 127 -7.41 15.03 12.24
C LEU A 127 -8.06 16.23 12.94
N SER A 128 -8.90 16.00 13.95
CA SER A 128 -9.56 17.08 14.66
C SER A 128 -8.57 18.06 15.32
N ASN A 129 -7.36 17.60 15.67
CA ASN A 129 -6.33 18.43 16.28
C ASN A 129 -5.62 19.36 15.30
N PHE A 130 -5.80 19.14 13.99
CA PHE A 130 -5.17 19.92 12.92
C PHE A 130 -6.13 20.89 12.22
N ILE A 131 -7.39 20.92 12.65
CA ILE A 131 -8.39 21.86 12.06
C ILE A 131 -8.09 23.26 12.59
N ASP A 132 -7.79 24.17 11.67
CA ASP A 132 -7.53 25.57 12.00
C ASP A 132 -8.81 26.37 12.23
N ALA A 133 -8.66 27.67 12.56
CA ALA A 133 -9.80 28.56 12.78
C ALA A 133 -10.67 28.81 11.54
N THR A 134 -10.20 28.47 10.35
CA THR A 134 -10.92 28.60 9.07
C THR A 134 -11.61 27.32 8.66
N GLY A 135 -11.45 26.23 9.42
CA GLY A 135 -12.03 24.92 9.12
C GLY A 135 -11.20 24.13 8.11
N LYS A 136 -9.91 24.42 7.99
CA LYS A 136 -8.99 23.75 7.09
C LYS A 136 -7.96 22.94 7.83
N ILE A 137 -7.40 21.94 7.11
CA ILE A 137 -6.22 21.17 7.52
C ILE A 137 -5.09 21.49 6.54
N HIS A 138 -3.90 21.70 7.08
CA HIS A 138 -2.66 21.95 6.34
C HIS A 138 -1.69 20.82 6.65
N THR A 139 -1.34 20.02 5.66
CA THR A 139 -0.30 19.00 5.80
C THR A 139 1.07 19.59 5.46
N THR A 140 2.13 18.92 5.84
CA THR A 140 3.49 19.21 5.38
C THR A 140 3.94 18.15 4.38
N PHE A 141 4.39 18.55 3.19
CA PHE A 141 4.93 17.64 2.17
C PHE A 141 6.45 17.56 2.23
N HIS A 142 6.99 16.35 2.10
CA HIS A 142 8.43 16.10 2.09
C HIS A 142 8.87 15.53 0.74
N GLN A 143 9.83 16.19 0.10
CA GLN A 143 10.41 15.74 -1.18
C GLN A 143 11.61 14.79 -0.99
N THR A 144 12.22 14.74 0.22
CA THR A 144 13.54 14.13 0.43
C THR A 144 13.52 12.94 1.40
N ILE A 145 12.36 12.56 1.93
CA ILE A 145 12.28 11.52 2.96
C ILE A 145 12.27 10.12 2.38
N THR A 146 11.50 9.90 1.28
CA THR A 146 11.35 8.56 0.73
C THR A 146 12.56 8.16 -0.11
N ALA A 147 13.01 6.92 0.03
CA ALA A 147 14.10 6.38 -0.78
C ALA A 147 13.75 6.25 -2.28
N THR A 148 12.45 6.26 -2.62
CA THR A 148 11.95 6.10 -3.99
C THR A 148 11.81 7.41 -4.76
N GLY A 149 11.93 8.58 -4.08
CA GLY A 149 11.64 9.88 -4.65
C GLY A 149 10.15 10.24 -4.70
N ARG A 150 9.27 9.42 -4.10
CA ARG A 150 7.87 9.81 -3.87
C ARG A 150 7.79 10.89 -2.80
N LEU A 151 6.76 11.73 -2.86
CA LEU A 151 6.43 12.63 -1.77
C LEU A 151 5.92 11.83 -0.57
N SER A 152 6.11 12.36 0.63
CA SER A 152 5.41 11.94 1.83
C SER A 152 4.72 13.13 2.48
N SER A 153 3.74 12.85 3.33
CA SER A 153 2.90 13.86 3.98
C SER A 153 2.85 13.57 5.47
N THR A 154 3.03 14.61 6.29
CA THR A 154 2.98 14.53 7.77
C THR A 154 2.21 15.72 8.35
N ASP A 155 1.80 15.60 9.59
CA ASP A 155 1.22 16.64 10.43
C ASP A 155 -0.01 17.38 9.84
N PRO A 156 -1.06 16.64 9.41
CA PRO A 156 -1.27 15.20 9.45
C PRO A 156 -0.88 14.49 8.14
N ASN A 157 -0.69 13.15 8.18
CA ASN A 157 -0.51 12.36 6.97
C ASN A 157 -1.86 12.17 6.25
N LEU A 158 -2.05 12.88 5.13
CA LEU A 158 -3.26 12.81 4.31
C LEU A 158 -3.18 11.80 3.16
N GLN A 159 -2.00 11.21 2.90
CA GLN A 159 -1.81 10.23 1.82
C GLN A 159 -2.29 8.83 2.16
N ASN A 160 -2.50 8.52 3.44
CA ASN A 160 -2.87 7.18 3.92
C ASN A 160 -4.35 7.06 4.30
N ILE A 161 -5.21 7.96 3.84
CA ILE A 161 -6.65 7.90 4.10
C ILE A 161 -7.24 6.64 3.44
N PRO A 162 -7.91 5.74 4.20
CA PRO A 162 -8.37 4.46 3.68
C PRO A 162 -9.45 4.61 2.60
N ILE A 163 -9.40 3.73 1.58
CA ILE A 163 -10.37 3.71 0.47
C ILE A 163 -11.09 2.37 0.30
N ARG A 164 -10.55 1.30 0.90
CA ARG A 164 -11.07 -0.07 0.66
C ARG A 164 -12.15 -0.50 1.64
N ILE A 165 -12.20 0.11 2.81
CA ILE A 165 -13.10 -0.26 3.91
C ILE A 165 -14.27 0.71 3.90
N GLU A 166 -15.52 0.23 4.03
CA GLU A 166 -16.69 1.11 4.00
C GLU A 166 -16.64 2.22 5.06
N LEU A 167 -16.29 1.89 6.30
CA LEU A 167 -16.07 2.90 7.34
C LEU A 167 -14.87 3.82 7.04
N GLY A 168 -13.84 3.30 6.37
CA GLY A 168 -12.72 4.11 5.88
C GLY A 168 -13.10 5.06 4.74
N LYS A 169 -14.05 4.67 3.88
CA LYS A 169 -14.58 5.56 2.84
C LYS A 169 -15.36 6.73 3.43
N MET A 170 -15.99 6.55 4.60
CA MET A 170 -16.76 7.60 5.25
C MET A 170 -15.88 8.78 5.68
N ILE A 171 -14.60 8.55 6.04
CA ILE A 171 -13.68 9.64 6.38
C ILE A 171 -13.44 10.59 5.20
N ARG A 172 -13.47 10.11 3.95
CA ARG A 172 -13.31 10.97 2.77
C ARG A 172 -14.44 11.95 2.58
N LYS A 173 -15.65 11.62 3.09
CA LYS A 173 -16.83 12.47 2.97
C LYS A 173 -16.79 13.71 3.86
N VAL A 174 -15.88 13.74 4.85
CA VAL A 174 -15.74 14.93 5.71
C VAL A 174 -14.93 16.04 5.02
N PHE A 175 -14.19 15.72 3.94
CA PHE A 175 -13.48 16.69 3.15
C PHE A 175 -14.42 17.30 2.10
N HIS A 176 -14.36 18.61 1.94
CA HIS A 176 -15.16 19.33 0.96
C HIS A 176 -14.38 20.48 0.33
N PRO A 177 -14.74 20.93 -0.88
CA PRO A 177 -14.14 22.12 -1.48
C PRO A 177 -14.64 23.39 -0.77
N MET A 178 -14.00 24.53 -1.05
CA MET A 178 -14.54 25.82 -0.63
C MET A 178 -15.93 26.05 -1.23
N PRO A 179 -16.78 26.86 -0.58
CA PRO A 179 -18.08 27.21 -1.15
C PRO A 179 -17.96 27.83 -2.54
N GLY A 180 -18.58 27.20 -3.53
CA GLY A 180 -18.53 27.61 -4.94
C GLY A 180 -17.46 26.89 -5.76
N ASP A 181 -16.56 26.13 -5.15
CA ASP A 181 -15.55 25.34 -5.81
C ASP A 181 -15.98 23.88 -6.00
N LEU A 182 -15.21 23.13 -6.77
CA LEU A 182 -15.40 21.71 -7.01
C LEU A 182 -14.07 20.96 -6.83
N PHE A 183 -14.13 19.72 -6.33
CA PHE A 183 -12.98 18.83 -6.44
C PHE A 183 -12.82 18.36 -7.89
N VAL A 184 -11.59 18.43 -8.38
CA VAL A 184 -11.18 17.81 -9.64
C VAL A 184 -10.20 16.71 -9.30
N ASP A 185 -10.57 15.45 -9.59
CA ASP A 185 -9.73 14.27 -9.40
C ASP A 185 -9.23 13.79 -10.77
N SER A 186 -7.93 13.66 -10.90
CA SER A 186 -7.28 13.14 -12.11
C SER A 186 -6.10 12.27 -11.73
N ASP A 187 -6.08 11.04 -12.25
CA ASP A 187 -5.02 10.06 -12.00
C ASP A 187 -4.48 9.47 -13.30
N TYR A 188 -3.22 9.08 -13.26
CA TYR A 188 -2.58 8.39 -14.37
C TYR A 188 -3.03 6.93 -14.46
N SER A 189 -3.59 6.55 -15.62
CA SER A 189 -3.97 5.17 -15.87
C SER A 189 -2.74 4.27 -16.04
N GLN A 190 -2.51 3.37 -15.08
CA GLN A 190 -1.48 2.31 -15.15
C GLN A 190 -0.06 2.85 -15.39
N ILE A 191 0.32 3.99 -14.76
CA ILE A 191 1.58 4.70 -15.08
C ILE A 191 2.82 3.82 -14.89
N GLU A 192 2.88 2.99 -13.84
CA GLU A 192 4.01 2.12 -13.59
C GLU A 192 4.20 1.08 -14.71
N LEU A 193 3.11 0.49 -15.18
CA LEU A 193 3.16 -0.49 -16.29
C LEU A 193 3.49 0.18 -17.64
N ARG A 194 3.04 1.42 -17.85
CA ARG A 194 3.42 2.20 -19.04
C ARG A 194 4.91 2.55 -19.03
N LEU A 195 5.45 2.93 -17.88
CA LEU A 195 6.87 3.17 -17.70
C LEU A 195 7.68 1.88 -17.87
N LEU A 196 7.22 0.76 -17.31
CA LEU A 196 7.86 -0.54 -17.50
C LEU A 196 7.89 -0.94 -18.98
N ALA A 197 6.79 -0.79 -19.71
CA ALA A 197 6.71 -1.03 -21.15
C ALA A 197 7.73 -0.18 -21.91
N HIS A 198 7.78 1.12 -21.62
CA HIS A 198 8.68 2.06 -22.27
C HIS A 198 10.15 1.75 -21.98
N MET A 199 10.50 1.52 -20.72
CA MET A 199 11.89 1.30 -20.29
C MET A 199 12.44 -0.07 -20.71
N SER A 200 11.60 -1.12 -20.71
CA SER A 200 11.97 -2.45 -21.17
C SER A 200 12.02 -2.58 -22.69
N GLY A 201 11.25 -1.74 -23.40
CA GLY A 201 11.04 -1.87 -24.83
C GLY A 201 10.28 -3.13 -25.23
N ASP A 202 9.45 -3.69 -24.33
CA ASP A 202 8.64 -4.86 -24.63
C ASP A 202 7.51 -4.51 -25.58
N GLU A 203 7.62 -5.00 -26.83
CA GLU A 203 6.71 -4.63 -27.91
C GLU A 203 5.27 -5.11 -27.66
N GLN A 204 5.09 -6.26 -27.01
CA GLN A 204 3.76 -6.78 -26.71
C GLN A 204 3.03 -5.93 -25.68
N LEU A 205 3.75 -5.48 -24.65
CA LEU A 205 3.19 -4.60 -23.62
C LEU A 205 2.93 -3.20 -24.20
N ILE A 206 3.83 -2.67 -25.02
CA ILE A 206 3.67 -1.38 -25.71
C ILE A 206 2.43 -1.40 -26.60
N GLU A 207 2.26 -2.46 -27.42
CA GLU A 207 1.13 -2.55 -28.34
C GLU A 207 -0.21 -2.66 -27.60
N ALA A 208 -0.27 -3.45 -26.52
CA ALA A 208 -1.47 -3.52 -25.69
C ALA A 208 -1.90 -2.15 -25.16
N PHE A 209 -0.95 -1.28 -24.82
CA PHE A 209 -1.25 0.09 -24.40
C PHE A 209 -1.65 1.01 -25.57
N ARG A 210 -1.06 0.87 -26.75
CA ARG A 210 -1.43 1.62 -27.97
C ARG A 210 -2.85 1.32 -28.44
N GLU A 211 -3.25 0.07 -28.32
CA GLU A 211 -4.60 -0.40 -28.66
C GLU A 211 -5.63 -0.14 -27.55
N ASN A 212 -5.25 0.51 -26.45
CA ASN A 212 -6.09 0.75 -25.28
C ASN A 212 -6.73 -0.52 -24.71
N GLN A 213 -6.06 -1.66 -24.82
CA GLN A 213 -6.53 -2.90 -24.25
C GLN A 213 -6.55 -2.85 -22.72
N ASP A 214 -7.44 -3.65 -22.10
CA ASP A 214 -7.34 -3.94 -20.67
C ASP A 214 -6.08 -4.78 -20.43
N ILE A 215 -5.03 -4.12 -19.93
CA ILE A 215 -3.71 -4.71 -19.75
C ILE A 215 -3.73 -5.95 -18.83
N HIS A 216 -4.60 -5.97 -17.82
CA HIS A 216 -4.71 -7.11 -16.94
C HIS A 216 -5.42 -8.27 -17.60
N ARG A 217 -6.41 -8.00 -18.44
CA ARG A 217 -7.08 -9.01 -19.26
C ARG A 217 -6.16 -9.54 -20.38
N SER A 218 -5.39 -8.66 -21.01
CA SER A 218 -4.39 -9.04 -22.00
C SER A 218 -3.30 -9.93 -21.39
N THR A 219 -2.78 -9.58 -20.23
CA THR A 219 -1.83 -10.42 -19.49
C THR A 219 -2.46 -11.76 -19.09
N ALA A 220 -3.71 -11.76 -18.60
CA ALA A 220 -4.40 -12.99 -18.23
C ALA A 220 -4.59 -13.92 -19.42
N SER A 221 -5.03 -13.41 -20.56
CA SER A 221 -5.17 -14.18 -21.80
C SER A 221 -3.88 -14.92 -22.17
N LYS A 222 -2.75 -14.23 -22.07
CA LYS A 222 -1.44 -14.79 -22.43
C LYS A 222 -0.90 -15.75 -21.37
N VAL A 223 -0.94 -15.38 -20.09
CA VAL A 223 -0.40 -16.18 -18.97
C VAL A 223 -1.21 -17.45 -18.74
N PHE A 224 -2.53 -17.40 -18.90
CA PHE A 224 -3.43 -18.55 -18.73
C PHE A 224 -3.77 -19.28 -20.04
N HIS A 225 -3.23 -18.80 -21.17
CA HIS A 225 -3.47 -19.38 -22.51
C HIS A 225 -4.96 -19.50 -22.85
N VAL A 226 -5.75 -18.48 -22.54
CA VAL A 226 -7.19 -18.40 -22.85
C VAL A 226 -7.47 -17.24 -23.81
N PRO A 227 -8.47 -17.34 -24.70
CA PRO A 227 -8.87 -16.22 -25.55
C PRO A 227 -9.19 -14.98 -24.72
N PHE A 228 -8.88 -13.79 -25.23
CA PHE A 228 -9.07 -12.53 -24.52
C PHE A 228 -10.50 -12.33 -23.99
N ASP A 229 -11.49 -12.69 -24.80
CA ASP A 229 -12.92 -12.55 -24.45
C ASP A 229 -13.40 -13.60 -23.44
N GLU A 230 -12.68 -14.70 -23.29
CA GLU A 230 -12.98 -15.78 -22.36
C GLU A 230 -12.28 -15.64 -20.99
N VAL A 231 -11.46 -14.62 -20.83
CA VAL A 231 -10.78 -14.34 -19.55
C VAL A 231 -11.81 -14.06 -18.47
N THR A 232 -11.82 -14.88 -17.43
CA THR A 232 -12.68 -14.71 -16.26
C THR A 232 -12.20 -13.54 -15.35
N ASP A 233 -13.11 -13.03 -14.52
CA ASP A 233 -12.76 -11.98 -13.54
C ASP A 233 -11.70 -12.44 -12.54
N LEU A 234 -11.69 -13.74 -12.19
CA LEU A 234 -10.66 -14.31 -11.31
C LEU A 234 -9.29 -14.28 -12.00
N GLN A 235 -9.20 -14.75 -13.24
CA GLN A 235 -7.96 -14.73 -14.02
C GLN A 235 -7.45 -13.30 -14.23
N ARG A 236 -8.34 -12.36 -14.54
CA ARG A 236 -7.99 -10.94 -14.66
C ARG A 236 -7.46 -10.37 -13.35
N ARG A 237 -8.07 -10.72 -12.21
CA ARG A 237 -7.62 -10.30 -10.86
C ARG A 237 -6.25 -10.89 -10.53
N ASN A 238 -6.03 -12.17 -10.84
CA ASN A 238 -4.74 -12.84 -10.62
C ASN A 238 -3.66 -12.21 -11.50
N ALA A 239 -3.93 -11.96 -12.79
CA ALA A 239 -3.00 -11.26 -13.67
C ALA A 239 -2.71 -9.84 -13.20
N LYS A 240 -3.68 -9.14 -12.60
CA LYS A 240 -3.44 -7.82 -11.97
C LYS A 240 -2.45 -7.93 -10.83
N ALA A 241 -2.57 -8.94 -9.97
CA ALA A 241 -1.61 -9.16 -8.87
C ALA A 241 -0.21 -9.51 -9.40
N VAL A 242 -0.12 -10.34 -10.47
CA VAL A 242 1.15 -10.64 -11.14
C VAL A 242 1.77 -9.37 -11.74
N ASN A 243 1.03 -8.60 -12.51
CA ASN A 243 1.51 -7.37 -13.14
C ASN A 243 2.13 -6.39 -12.11
N PHE A 244 1.41 -6.11 -11.02
CA PHE A 244 1.92 -5.25 -9.96
C PHE A 244 3.04 -5.92 -9.17
N GLY A 245 2.89 -7.21 -8.89
CA GLY A 245 3.91 -7.98 -8.20
C GLY A 245 5.27 -7.92 -8.90
N ILE A 246 5.30 -8.10 -10.21
CA ILE A 246 6.53 -8.00 -11.02
C ILE A 246 7.16 -6.61 -10.94
N VAL A 247 6.37 -5.54 -11.06
CA VAL A 247 6.88 -4.16 -10.91
C VAL A 247 7.54 -3.93 -9.55
N TYR A 248 6.99 -4.52 -8.49
CA TYR A 248 7.50 -4.36 -7.13
C TYR A 248 8.43 -5.48 -6.66
N GLY A 249 8.82 -6.39 -7.55
CA GLY A 249 9.79 -7.45 -7.25
C GLY A 249 9.24 -8.55 -6.33
N ILE A 250 7.96 -8.92 -6.47
CA ILE A 250 7.33 -9.94 -5.63
C ILE A 250 8.01 -11.30 -5.81
N SER A 251 8.19 -12.03 -4.71
CA SER A 251 8.62 -13.43 -4.74
C SER A 251 7.43 -14.36 -5.00
N ALA A 252 7.70 -15.59 -5.45
CA ALA A 252 6.67 -16.62 -5.59
C ALA A 252 5.92 -16.88 -4.27
N TYR A 253 6.62 -16.78 -3.13
CA TYR A 253 5.99 -16.88 -1.82
C TYR A 253 5.03 -15.70 -1.56
N GLY A 254 5.47 -14.46 -1.80
CA GLY A 254 4.60 -13.28 -1.65
C GLY A 254 3.35 -13.37 -2.52
N LEU A 255 3.53 -13.71 -3.80
CA LEU A 255 2.41 -13.88 -4.73
C LEU A 255 1.46 -15.02 -4.31
N SER A 256 2.00 -16.11 -3.76
CA SER A 256 1.17 -17.22 -3.26
C SER A 256 0.27 -16.82 -2.09
N GLN A 257 0.76 -15.94 -1.21
CA GLN A 257 -0.03 -15.39 -0.11
C GLN A 257 -1.12 -14.43 -0.62
N ASP A 258 -0.77 -13.54 -1.56
CA ASP A 258 -1.71 -12.56 -2.12
C ASP A 258 -2.87 -13.21 -2.88
N LEU A 259 -2.61 -14.32 -3.57
CA LEU A 259 -3.59 -15.05 -4.37
C LEU A 259 -4.24 -16.24 -3.63
N ASN A 260 -3.73 -16.59 -2.43
CA ASN A 260 -4.14 -17.78 -1.67
C ASN A 260 -4.02 -19.08 -2.51
N ILE A 261 -2.86 -19.27 -3.15
CA ILE A 261 -2.52 -20.44 -4.00
C ILE A 261 -1.22 -21.08 -3.52
N GLY A 262 -0.87 -22.24 -4.09
CA GLY A 262 0.43 -22.87 -3.82
C GLY A 262 1.62 -22.06 -4.36
N THR A 263 2.76 -22.06 -3.64
CA THR A 263 3.97 -21.35 -4.07
C THR A 263 4.49 -21.82 -5.43
N LYS A 264 4.33 -23.12 -5.76
CA LYS A 264 4.71 -23.66 -7.06
C LYS A 264 3.83 -23.11 -8.18
N GLU A 265 2.54 -22.93 -7.93
CA GLU A 265 1.59 -22.37 -8.89
C GLU A 265 1.88 -20.87 -9.10
N ALA A 266 2.15 -20.13 -8.01
CA ALA A 266 2.57 -18.74 -8.09
C ALA A 266 3.86 -18.55 -8.89
N GLN A 267 4.85 -19.45 -8.70
CA GLN A 267 6.07 -19.46 -9.53
C GLN A 267 5.74 -19.68 -11.01
N GLY A 268 4.83 -20.62 -11.32
CA GLY A 268 4.37 -20.85 -12.70
C GLY A 268 3.78 -19.60 -13.35
N PHE A 269 3.02 -18.78 -12.58
CA PHE A 269 2.49 -17.51 -13.11
C PHE A 269 3.59 -16.48 -13.40
N ILE A 270 4.60 -16.42 -12.54
CA ILE A 270 5.77 -15.54 -12.75
C ILE A 270 6.57 -15.99 -13.99
N ASP A 271 6.79 -17.29 -14.13
CA ASP A 271 7.53 -17.85 -15.26
C ASP A 271 6.78 -17.59 -16.58
N SER A 272 5.47 -17.89 -16.65
CA SER A 272 4.63 -17.60 -17.82
C SER A 272 4.56 -16.10 -18.15
N TYR A 273 4.59 -15.23 -17.16
CA TYR A 273 4.67 -13.79 -17.36
C TYR A 273 5.97 -13.40 -18.07
N PHE A 274 7.12 -13.91 -17.62
CA PHE A 274 8.41 -13.60 -18.22
C PHE A 274 8.63 -14.30 -19.57
N GLU A 275 8.01 -15.44 -19.81
CA GLU A 275 7.94 -16.05 -21.16
C GLU A 275 7.14 -15.16 -22.12
N THR A 276 6.04 -14.58 -21.64
CA THR A 276 5.20 -13.66 -22.40
C THR A 276 5.89 -12.33 -22.68
N TYR A 277 6.60 -11.79 -21.69
CA TYR A 277 7.26 -10.48 -21.74
C TYR A 277 8.77 -10.58 -21.47
N PRO A 278 9.53 -11.21 -22.37
CA PRO A 278 10.97 -11.51 -22.13
C PRO A 278 11.81 -10.24 -21.99
N LYS A 279 11.43 -9.14 -22.65
CA LYS A 279 12.14 -7.87 -22.52
C LYS A 279 12.02 -7.24 -21.14
N ILE A 280 10.94 -7.50 -20.45
CA ILE A 280 10.77 -7.06 -19.05
C ILE A 280 11.76 -7.80 -18.16
N LYS A 281 11.88 -9.12 -18.33
CA LYS A 281 12.87 -9.89 -17.56
C LYS A 281 14.29 -9.40 -17.82
N GLU A 282 14.68 -9.24 -19.08
CA GLU A 282 15.98 -8.71 -19.48
C GLU A 282 16.26 -7.34 -18.83
N PHE A 283 15.27 -6.43 -18.86
CA PHE A 283 15.38 -5.11 -18.27
C PHE A 283 15.60 -5.16 -16.74
N LEU A 284 14.84 -5.98 -16.04
CA LEU A 284 14.95 -6.13 -14.59
C LEU A 284 16.29 -6.73 -14.20
N ASP A 285 16.70 -7.82 -14.86
CA ASP A 285 17.99 -8.49 -14.60
C ASP A 285 19.17 -7.54 -14.86
N ASN A 286 19.14 -6.79 -15.96
CA ASN A 286 20.14 -5.79 -16.29
C ASN A 286 20.18 -4.63 -15.30
N THR A 287 18.99 -4.18 -14.81
CA THR A 287 18.90 -3.12 -13.80
C THR A 287 19.58 -3.56 -12.49
N VAL A 288 19.32 -4.78 -12.05
CA VAL A 288 19.96 -5.35 -10.85
C VAL A 288 21.47 -5.51 -11.05
N ALA A 289 21.90 -6.03 -12.21
CA ALA A 289 23.33 -6.19 -12.51
C ALA A 289 24.07 -4.83 -12.51
N GLN A 290 23.51 -3.82 -13.16
CA GLN A 290 24.08 -2.48 -13.18
C GLN A 290 24.08 -1.81 -11.79
N ALA A 291 23.03 -2.05 -11.00
CA ALA A 291 22.95 -1.51 -9.63
C ALA A 291 24.03 -2.12 -8.73
N LYS A 292 24.32 -3.42 -8.87
CA LYS A 292 25.42 -4.09 -8.15
C LYS A 292 26.79 -3.54 -8.54
N GLU A 293 27.00 -3.24 -9.82
CA GLU A 293 28.26 -2.67 -10.32
C GLU A 293 28.46 -1.22 -9.85
N LYS A 294 27.40 -0.39 -9.95
CA LYS A 294 27.48 1.06 -9.72
C LYS A 294 27.20 1.48 -8.29
N GLY A 295 26.56 0.61 -7.48
CA GLY A 295 26.08 0.93 -6.14
C GLY A 295 24.81 1.79 -6.10
N TYR A 296 24.16 2.03 -7.24
CA TYR A 296 22.93 2.81 -7.34
C TYR A 296 22.07 2.44 -8.56
N THR A 297 20.78 2.79 -8.50
CA THR A 297 19.91 2.81 -9.67
C THR A 297 19.60 4.25 -10.09
N ARG A 298 19.08 4.43 -11.32
CA ARG A 298 18.73 5.74 -11.89
C ARG A 298 17.34 5.68 -12.52
N THR A 299 16.51 6.68 -12.25
CA THR A 299 15.21 6.84 -12.91
C THR A 299 15.35 7.41 -14.32
N LEU A 300 14.25 7.41 -15.09
CA LEU A 300 14.20 7.97 -16.44
C LEU A 300 14.65 9.45 -16.50
N PHE A 301 14.32 10.24 -15.48
CA PHE A 301 14.70 11.65 -15.38
C PHE A 301 16.01 11.88 -14.61
N GLY A 302 16.79 10.84 -14.39
CA GLY A 302 18.14 10.97 -13.87
C GLY A 302 18.25 10.97 -12.34
N ARG A 303 17.18 10.80 -11.58
CA ARG A 303 17.25 10.66 -10.12
C ARG A 303 18.03 9.39 -9.77
N ILE A 304 19.01 9.54 -8.89
CA ILE A 304 19.84 8.43 -8.40
C ILE A 304 19.28 7.97 -7.04
N ARG A 305 19.17 6.64 -6.90
CA ARG A 305 18.96 5.98 -5.61
C ARG A 305 20.20 5.13 -5.28
N PRO A 306 21.03 5.53 -4.31
CA PRO A 306 22.10 4.68 -3.79
C PRO A 306 21.50 3.43 -3.12
N ILE A 307 22.11 2.28 -3.32
CA ILE A 307 21.69 1.00 -2.72
C ILE A 307 22.95 0.30 -2.20
N PRO A 308 23.54 0.78 -1.09
CA PRO A 308 24.78 0.20 -0.54
C PRO A 308 24.57 -1.25 -0.07
N GLU A 309 23.34 -1.62 0.26
CA GLU A 309 22.93 -2.95 0.71
C GLU A 309 23.22 -4.04 -0.34
N LEU A 310 23.25 -3.70 -1.63
CA LEU A 310 23.58 -4.64 -2.71
C LEU A 310 24.99 -5.23 -2.61
N SER A 311 25.89 -4.59 -1.86
CA SER A 311 27.23 -5.11 -1.56
C SER A 311 27.30 -5.91 -0.27
N SER A 312 26.20 -5.99 0.52
CA SER A 312 26.13 -6.77 1.74
C SER A 312 26.13 -8.26 1.41
N GLY A 313 26.87 -9.04 2.20
CA GLY A 313 26.79 -10.50 2.19
C GLY A 313 25.59 -11.06 2.98
N ASN A 314 24.83 -10.21 3.63
CA ASN A 314 23.67 -10.59 4.43
C ASN A 314 22.39 -10.50 3.57
N PHE A 315 21.68 -11.61 3.43
CA PHE A 315 20.44 -11.70 2.64
C PHE A 315 19.27 -10.84 3.20
N ILE A 316 19.38 -10.41 4.47
CA ILE A 316 18.32 -9.64 5.15
C ILE A 316 18.47 -8.12 4.89
N ASP A 317 19.65 -7.67 4.48
CA ASP A 317 19.91 -6.27 4.14
C ASP A 317 19.32 -5.94 2.77
#